data_811990428d11536c97c59d1fbe6eb967
#
_entry.id   811990428d11536c97c59d1fbe6eb967
#
_cell.length_a   1.000
_cell.length_b   1.000
_cell.length_c   1.000
_cell.angle_alpha   90.00
_cell.angle_beta   90.00
_cell.angle_gamma   90.00
#
_symmetry.space_group_name_H-M   'P 1'
#
loop_
_entity.id
_entity.type
_entity.pdbx_description
1 polymer ?
#
loop_
_entity_poly.entity_id
_entity_poly.type
_entity_poly.pdbx_seq_one_letter_code
_entity_poly.pdbx_strand_id
1 'polypeptide(L)'
;MNRKKFWLPVILAVVAVGALALVFLPGDAGDVPPETTAPVQTLPPETTLPPQTQPQKQTIDTVPRYLQTDYPYTKYGNGTIGTSGCSITCLAMVASYMTDQPYYPDQMAYHFGSYGKTNIERLEYGTAQMQLPCEKNFDWQVTKQALKEGKVAIVMVNERSLFTNSQHFIVLAGITREGKILVNDPYGPNYDNPYLAERYEKGFGEPDIVKGLCGAWVYDKSAMPEEPFLFDASMPEQQENRYEGYVLTGEDIYTLACFAWAEAKDQPFEVQQAVVEVVLNRLMSDRFPNQVKKILFRDDLYHAAQKMQYVEEPELEQYLAVNAAMYGPYLLPEDVLYYSTWSPEGKTWGMIGDYHFFYSR
;
A
#
# COMPACT_ATOMS: atom_id res chain seq x y z
N MET A 1 14.60 49.66 -0.14
CA MET A 1 13.48 50.52 0.35
C MET A 1 12.15 49.80 0.05
N ASN A 2 11.30 49.76 1.06
CA ASN A 2 9.93 49.24 1.12
C ASN A 2 9.66 47.73 1.06
N ARG A 3 9.69 47.14 2.28
CA ARG A 3 8.98 45.93 2.64
C ARG A 3 7.48 46.23 2.81
N LYS A 4 6.59 45.52 2.11
CA LYS A 4 5.17 45.45 2.48
C LYS A 4 4.88 44.09 3.10
N LYS A 5 4.60 44.09 4.41
CA LYS A 5 4.04 43.00 5.17
C LYS A 5 2.56 42.87 4.84
N PHE A 6 2.10 41.70 4.38
CA PHE A 6 0.67 41.39 4.34
C PHE A 6 0.34 40.53 5.54
N TRP A 7 -0.53 40.99 6.39
CA TRP A 7 -1.21 40.28 7.45
C TRP A 7 -2.52 39.71 6.88
N LEU A 8 -2.76 38.39 7.02
CA LEU A 8 -4.09 37.78 6.84
C LEU A 8 -4.67 37.49 8.24
N PRO A 9 -5.93 37.84 8.51
CA PRO A 9 -6.56 37.53 9.77
C PRO A 9 -7.06 36.08 9.79
N VAL A 10 -6.81 35.43 10.93
CA VAL A 10 -7.35 34.12 11.29
C VAL A 10 -8.83 34.27 11.65
N ILE A 11 -9.72 33.67 10.89
CA ILE A 11 -11.14 33.60 11.23
C ILE A 11 -11.36 32.35 12.07
N LEU A 12 -11.67 32.57 13.36
CA LEU A 12 -12.11 31.55 14.30
C LEU A 12 -13.60 31.25 14.03
N ALA A 13 -13.94 30.07 13.53
CA ALA A 13 -15.32 29.61 13.45
C ALA A 13 -15.71 28.93 14.77
N VAL A 14 -16.57 29.58 15.55
CA VAL A 14 -17.20 29.02 16.74
C VAL A 14 -18.41 28.22 16.28
N VAL A 15 -18.38 26.91 16.49
CA VAL A 15 -19.53 26.02 16.28
C VAL A 15 -20.37 26.02 17.57
N ALA A 16 -21.55 26.63 17.51
CA ALA A 16 -22.54 26.57 18.60
C ALA A 16 -23.32 25.26 18.53
N VAL A 17 -23.20 24.45 19.59
CA VAL A 17 -24.03 23.26 19.78
C VAL A 17 -25.38 23.70 20.33
N GLY A 18 -26.42 23.63 19.51
CA GLY A 18 -27.81 23.88 19.93
C GLY A 18 -28.40 22.63 20.60
N ALA A 19 -28.69 22.73 21.90
CA ALA A 19 -29.48 21.75 22.64
C ALA A 19 -30.96 21.88 22.26
N LEU A 20 -31.52 20.79 21.68
CA LEU A 20 -32.96 20.69 21.41
C LEU A 20 -33.68 20.17 22.68
N ALA A 21 -34.42 21.03 23.38
CA ALA A 21 -35.29 20.66 24.48
C ALA A 21 -36.60 20.07 23.93
N LEU A 22 -36.87 18.79 24.19
CA LEU A 22 -38.16 18.17 23.94
C LEU A 22 -39.14 18.57 25.05
N VAL A 23 -40.16 19.33 24.67
CA VAL A 23 -41.31 19.67 25.57
C VAL A 23 -42.30 18.51 25.50
N PHE A 24 -42.50 17.85 26.65
CA PHE A 24 -43.60 16.88 26.85
C PHE A 24 -44.90 17.64 27.16
N LEU A 25 -45.91 17.44 26.34
CA LEU A 25 -47.30 17.80 26.67
C LEU A 25 -48.04 16.59 27.26
N PRO A 26 -48.84 16.76 28.29
CA PRO A 26 -49.60 15.66 28.86
C PRO A 26 -50.83 15.33 27.99
N GLY A 27 -50.93 14.07 27.54
CA GLY A 27 -52.08 13.53 26.84
C GLY A 27 -52.95 12.72 27.78
N ASP A 28 -54.26 12.78 27.58
CA ASP A 28 -55.39 12.29 28.35
C ASP A 28 -55.36 10.79 28.72
N ALA A 29 -55.88 10.52 29.94
CA ALA A 29 -56.15 9.18 30.45
C ALA A 29 -57.35 8.55 29.71
N GLY A 30 -57.07 7.51 28.90
CA GLY A 30 -58.07 6.64 28.31
C GLY A 30 -58.05 5.26 28.98
N ASP A 31 -59.24 4.74 29.30
CA ASP A 31 -59.55 3.52 30.05
C ASP A 31 -58.73 2.28 29.65
N VAL A 32 -58.18 1.59 30.65
CA VAL A 32 -57.50 0.29 30.53
C VAL A 32 -58.49 -0.84 30.78
N PRO A 33 -58.66 -1.80 29.83
CA PRO A 33 -59.42 -3.03 30.09
C PRO A 33 -58.60 -3.99 31.01
N PRO A 34 -59.25 -4.90 31.77
CA PRO A 34 -58.55 -5.73 32.75
C PRO A 34 -57.63 -6.78 32.13
N GLU A 35 -56.45 -6.89 32.72
CA GLU A 35 -55.41 -7.85 32.36
C GLU A 35 -55.87 -9.30 32.55
N THR A 36 -55.76 -10.07 31.45
CA THR A 36 -55.83 -11.53 31.48
C THR A 36 -54.44 -12.07 31.83
N THR A 37 -54.27 -12.65 33.00
CA THR A 37 -53.07 -13.32 33.44
C THR A 37 -52.71 -14.52 32.54
N ALA A 38 -51.69 -14.38 31.71
CA ALA A 38 -51.08 -15.51 31.02
C ALA A 38 -50.08 -16.25 31.94
N PRO A 39 -49.90 -17.57 31.81
CA PRO A 39 -49.02 -18.34 32.68
C PRO A 39 -47.54 -17.94 32.49
N VAL A 40 -46.86 -17.79 33.64
CA VAL A 40 -45.41 -17.52 33.68
C VAL A 40 -44.66 -18.70 33.07
N GLN A 41 -44.07 -18.50 31.91
CA GLN A 41 -43.07 -19.41 31.35
C GLN A 41 -41.76 -19.23 32.13
N THR A 42 -41.32 -20.26 32.83
CA THR A 42 -39.98 -20.36 33.43
C THR A 42 -38.95 -20.44 32.30
N LEU A 43 -38.08 -19.42 32.22
CA LEU A 43 -36.92 -19.42 31.32
C LEU A 43 -35.99 -20.60 31.66
N PRO A 44 -35.41 -21.29 30.66
CA PRO A 44 -34.38 -22.28 30.91
C PRO A 44 -33.17 -21.62 31.60
N PRO A 45 -32.38 -22.36 32.41
CA PRO A 45 -31.19 -21.83 33.06
C PRO A 45 -30.22 -21.28 32.02
N GLU A 46 -29.73 -20.07 32.28
CA GLU A 46 -28.71 -19.40 31.48
C GLU A 46 -27.49 -20.33 31.31
N THR A 47 -27.27 -20.78 30.08
CA THR A 47 -26.07 -21.54 29.75
C THR A 47 -24.89 -20.55 29.82
N THR A 48 -24.14 -20.62 30.91
CA THR A 48 -22.86 -19.90 31.00
C THR A 48 -21.95 -20.34 29.84
N LEU A 49 -21.75 -19.40 28.91
CA LEU A 49 -20.73 -19.59 27.85
C LEU A 49 -19.39 -19.84 28.53
N PRO A 50 -18.58 -20.79 28.02
CA PRO A 50 -17.24 -20.99 28.55
C PRO A 50 -16.46 -19.68 28.43
N PRO A 51 -15.56 -19.37 29.38
CA PRO A 51 -14.77 -18.14 29.32
C PRO A 51 -14.05 -18.08 27.98
N GLN A 52 -14.28 -16.99 27.22
CA GLN A 52 -13.54 -16.72 26.00
C GLN A 52 -12.07 -16.64 26.38
N THR A 53 -11.31 -17.63 25.95
CA THR A 53 -9.84 -17.60 26.05
C THR A 53 -9.40 -16.37 25.29
N GLN A 54 -8.81 -15.39 25.99
CA GLN A 54 -8.20 -14.24 25.34
C GLN A 54 -7.22 -14.78 24.29
N PRO A 55 -7.20 -14.25 23.07
CA PRO A 55 -6.23 -14.66 22.07
C PRO A 55 -4.84 -14.49 22.68
N GLN A 56 -4.07 -15.58 22.74
CA GLN A 56 -2.70 -15.52 23.22
C GLN A 56 -1.94 -14.53 22.32
N LYS A 57 -1.35 -13.50 22.96
CA LYS A 57 -0.52 -12.51 22.27
C LYS A 57 0.60 -13.28 21.56
N GLN A 58 0.56 -13.30 20.24
CA GLN A 58 1.58 -13.96 19.43
C GLN A 58 2.82 -13.06 19.45
N THR A 59 3.95 -13.58 19.96
CA THR A 59 5.21 -12.84 20.01
C THR A 59 5.99 -13.09 18.73
N ILE A 60 6.51 -12.03 18.11
CA ILE A 60 7.43 -12.12 16.96
C ILE A 60 8.86 -12.01 17.50
N ASP A 61 9.51 -13.14 17.69
CA ASP A 61 10.83 -13.24 18.33
C ASP A 61 11.98 -12.79 17.44
N THR A 62 11.80 -12.79 16.13
CA THR A 62 12.79 -12.39 15.14
C THR A 62 12.18 -11.45 14.10
N VAL A 63 13.00 -10.55 13.56
CA VAL A 63 12.56 -9.65 12.49
C VAL A 63 12.11 -10.48 11.28
N PRO A 64 10.83 -10.40 10.87
CA PRO A 64 10.35 -11.12 9.70
C PRO A 64 11.08 -10.65 8.44
N ARG A 65 11.05 -11.46 7.41
CA ARG A 65 11.68 -11.15 6.13
C ARG A 65 10.62 -10.93 5.08
N TYR A 66 10.57 -9.74 4.51
CA TYR A 66 9.72 -9.38 3.38
C TYR A 66 10.58 -8.97 2.19
N LEU A 67 10.11 -9.30 0.98
CA LEU A 67 10.79 -8.92 -0.25
C LEU A 67 9.99 -7.82 -0.97
N GLN A 68 10.67 -6.74 -1.35
CA GLN A 68 10.05 -5.69 -2.16
C GLN A 68 9.65 -6.22 -3.55
N THR A 69 10.36 -7.25 -4.03
CA THR A 69 10.10 -7.90 -5.32
C THR A 69 8.78 -8.67 -5.36
N ASP A 70 8.19 -9.01 -4.20
CA ASP A 70 6.86 -9.61 -4.11
C ASP A 70 5.74 -8.61 -4.38
N TYR A 71 6.08 -7.31 -4.43
CA TYR A 71 5.16 -6.18 -4.66
C TYR A 71 5.58 -5.36 -5.89
N PRO A 72 5.76 -5.98 -7.06
CA PRO A 72 6.40 -5.34 -8.21
C PRO A 72 5.62 -4.14 -8.75
N TYR A 73 4.30 -4.11 -8.54
CA TYR A 73 3.40 -3.11 -9.10
C TYR A 73 2.70 -2.24 -8.05
N THR A 74 2.89 -2.48 -6.77
CA THR A 74 2.27 -1.66 -5.71
C THR A 74 2.88 -0.27 -5.69
N LYS A 75 2.06 0.77 -5.83
CA LYS A 75 2.50 2.17 -5.89
C LYS A 75 3.28 2.57 -4.63
N TYR A 76 4.42 3.23 -4.83
CA TYR A 76 5.24 3.78 -3.74
C TYR A 76 6.03 5.00 -4.23
N GLY A 77 5.72 6.17 -3.69
CA GLY A 77 6.32 7.42 -4.14
C GLY A 77 6.03 7.69 -5.62
N ASN A 78 7.08 7.95 -6.39
CA ASN A 78 7.00 8.11 -7.85
C ASN A 78 7.24 6.80 -8.61
N GLY A 79 7.28 5.67 -7.91
CA GLY A 79 7.54 4.36 -8.47
C GLY A 79 6.67 3.28 -7.83
N THR A 80 7.19 2.07 -7.77
CA THR A 80 6.57 0.94 -7.10
C THR A 80 7.41 0.44 -5.94
N ILE A 81 6.84 -0.39 -5.07
CA ILE A 81 7.61 -1.09 -4.03
C ILE A 81 8.73 -1.88 -4.70
N GLY A 82 8.44 -2.63 -5.77
CA GLY A 82 9.44 -3.42 -6.50
C GLY A 82 10.65 -2.62 -6.96
N THR A 83 10.46 -1.38 -7.42
CA THR A 83 11.53 -0.54 -7.97
C THR A 83 12.23 0.35 -6.94
N SER A 84 11.54 0.81 -5.91
CA SER A 84 12.03 1.84 -4.98
C SER A 84 11.60 1.66 -3.52
N GLY A 85 10.93 0.54 -3.20
CA GLY A 85 10.30 0.30 -1.90
C GLY A 85 11.20 -0.29 -0.82
N CYS A 86 12.52 -0.28 -0.96
CA CYS A 86 13.42 -0.88 0.03
C CYS A 86 13.22 -0.32 1.45
N SER A 87 13.05 1.00 1.60
CA SER A 87 12.87 1.63 2.91
C SER A 87 11.53 1.26 3.57
N ILE A 88 10.45 1.22 2.79
CA ILE A 88 9.11 0.89 3.32
C ILE A 88 9.00 -0.60 3.65
N THR A 89 9.65 -1.47 2.87
CA THR A 89 9.76 -2.90 3.16
C THR A 89 10.57 -3.15 4.43
N CYS A 90 11.67 -2.41 4.64
CA CYS A 90 12.42 -2.45 5.90
C CYS A 90 11.58 -1.98 7.08
N LEU A 91 10.80 -0.90 6.91
CA LEU A 91 9.89 -0.42 7.95
C LEU A 91 8.84 -1.48 8.31
N ALA A 92 8.24 -2.14 7.32
CA ALA A 92 7.28 -3.22 7.54
C ALA A 92 7.88 -4.37 8.37
N MET A 93 9.10 -4.81 8.05
CA MET A 93 9.82 -5.83 8.82
C MET A 93 10.06 -5.41 10.28
N VAL A 94 10.56 -4.19 10.48
CA VAL A 94 10.88 -3.69 11.82
C VAL A 94 9.62 -3.40 12.63
N ALA A 95 8.60 -2.79 12.03
CA ALA A 95 7.33 -2.52 12.69
C ALA A 95 6.66 -3.81 13.16
N SER A 96 6.66 -4.85 12.33
CA SER A 96 6.13 -6.16 12.72
C SER A 96 6.86 -6.73 13.94
N TYR A 97 8.19 -6.66 13.95
CA TYR A 97 9.01 -7.12 15.07
C TYR A 97 8.74 -6.31 16.35
N MET A 98 8.71 -4.98 16.24
CA MET A 98 8.56 -4.07 17.38
C MET A 98 7.22 -4.21 18.08
N THR A 99 6.16 -4.44 17.34
CA THR A 99 4.76 -4.41 17.85
C THR A 99 4.16 -5.79 18.09
N ASP A 100 4.83 -6.85 17.68
CA ASP A 100 4.29 -8.21 17.67
C ASP A 100 3.02 -8.36 16.80
N GLN A 101 2.86 -7.48 15.80
CA GLN A 101 1.77 -7.52 14.82
C GLN A 101 2.33 -7.56 13.40
N PRO A 102 1.77 -8.35 12.49
CA PRO A 102 2.22 -8.36 11.11
C PRO A 102 1.81 -7.06 10.40
N TYR A 103 2.78 -6.35 9.84
CA TYR A 103 2.60 -5.21 8.94
C TYR A 103 3.27 -5.53 7.62
N TYR A 104 2.54 -5.46 6.51
CA TYR A 104 3.06 -5.83 5.20
C TYR A 104 3.50 -4.60 4.38
N PRO A 105 4.45 -4.77 3.45
CA PRO A 105 4.99 -3.66 2.64
C PRO A 105 3.94 -2.86 1.87
N ASP A 106 2.91 -3.50 1.34
CA ASP A 106 1.80 -2.86 0.63
C ASP A 106 0.95 -1.98 1.55
N GLN A 107 0.64 -2.45 2.75
CA GLN A 107 -0.04 -1.67 3.78
C GLN A 107 0.76 -0.42 4.16
N MET A 108 2.06 -0.60 4.41
CA MET A 108 2.95 0.51 4.72
C MET A 108 3.06 1.51 3.57
N ALA A 109 3.12 1.03 2.33
CA ALA A 109 3.16 1.87 1.15
C ALA A 109 1.85 2.64 0.95
N TYR A 110 0.70 2.02 1.20
CA TYR A 110 -0.59 2.69 1.13
C TYR A 110 -0.65 3.89 2.08
N HIS A 111 -0.26 3.70 3.34
CA HIS A 111 -0.37 4.75 4.36
C HIS A 111 0.75 5.79 4.31
N PHE A 112 1.96 5.40 3.95
CA PHE A 112 3.14 6.26 4.06
C PHE A 112 3.83 6.54 2.72
N GLY A 113 3.50 5.82 1.66
CA GLY A 113 4.21 5.86 0.39
C GLY A 113 4.11 7.18 -0.37
N SER A 114 3.07 7.97 -0.15
CA SER A 114 2.87 9.28 -0.77
C SER A 114 3.48 10.44 0.04
N TYR A 115 3.99 10.20 1.25
CA TYR A 115 4.56 11.26 2.08
C TYR A 115 5.95 11.69 1.58
N GLY A 116 6.21 13.01 1.60
CA GLY A 116 7.52 13.57 1.28
C GLY A 116 8.01 13.26 -0.13
N LYS A 117 9.29 13.53 -0.38
CA LYS A 117 9.93 13.34 -1.69
C LYS A 117 10.94 12.21 -1.71
N THR A 118 11.43 11.77 -0.54
CA THR A 118 12.52 10.80 -0.41
C THR A 118 12.11 9.58 0.40
N ASN A 119 12.83 8.48 0.20
CA ASN A 119 12.66 7.26 1.00
C ASN A 119 13.00 7.47 2.48
N ILE A 120 13.92 8.39 2.79
CA ILE A 120 14.25 8.76 4.17
C ILE A 120 13.04 9.43 4.85
N GLU A 121 12.44 10.42 4.18
CA GLU A 121 11.26 11.12 4.73
C GLU A 121 10.10 10.15 4.99
N ARG A 122 9.85 9.20 4.09
CA ARG A 122 8.80 8.19 4.25
C ARG A 122 9.08 7.23 5.41
N LEU A 123 10.33 6.78 5.53
CA LEU A 123 10.77 5.93 6.64
C LEU A 123 10.59 6.63 7.98
N GLU A 124 11.08 7.85 8.11
CA GLU A 124 11.01 8.64 9.35
C GLU A 124 9.55 8.99 9.70
N TYR A 125 8.75 9.36 8.69
CA TYR A 125 7.33 9.62 8.88
C TYR A 125 6.57 8.38 9.37
N GLY A 126 6.72 7.24 8.70
CA GLY A 126 6.07 5.99 9.11
C GLY A 126 6.52 5.53 10.51
N THR A 127 7.82 5.62 10.81
CA THR A 127 8.36 5.37 12.15
C THR A 127 7.67 6.21 13.23
N ALA A 128 7.51 7.51 12.97
CA ALA A 128 6.85 8.44 13.90
C ALA A 128 5.35 8.17 14.04
N GLN A 129 4.64 7.91 12.91
CA GLN A 129 3.20 7.60 12.93
C GLN A 129 2.90 6.31 13.70
N MET A 130 3.79 5.34 13.63
CA MET A 130 3.67 4.07 14.36
C MET A 130 4.23 4.17 15.80
N GLN A 131 4.72 5.34 16.23
CA GLN A 131 5.28 5.58 17.55
C GLN A 131 6.40 4.59 17.92
N LEU A 132 7.21 4.16 16.96
CA LEU A 132 8.29 3.22 17.20
C LEU A 132 9.48 3.93 17.87
N PRO A 133 9.98 3.44 19.02
CA PRO A 133 11.21 3.96 19.63
C PRO A 133 12.39 3.79 18.67
N CYS A 134 12.90 4.92 18.17
CA CYS A 134 13.94 4.95 17.14
C CYS A 134 14.94 6.07 17.41
N GLU A 135 16.23 5.74 17.29
CA GLU A 135 17.32 6.69 17.34
C GLU A 135 18.12 6.66 16.04
N LYS A 136 18.28 7.82 15.42
CA LYS A 136 19.07 7.98 14.18
C LYS A 136 20.52 8.30 14.54
N ASN A 137 21.47 7.60 13.92
CA ASN A 137 22.89 7.89 14.08
C ASN A 137 23.67 7.61 12.78
N PHE A 138 24.94 8.03 12.77
CA PHE A 138 25.89 7.83 11.67
C PHE A 138 27.17 7.11 12.12
N ASP A 139 27.22 6.68 13.38
CA ASP A 139 28.36 6.00 13.97
C ASP A 139 28.13 4.48 14.00
N TRP A 140 28.97 3.76 13.28
CA TRP A 140 28.91 2.31 13.25
C TRP A 140 29.11 1.68 14.63
N GLN A 141 29.97 2.23 15.46
CA GLN A 141 30.25 1.65 16.80
C GLN A 141 29.01 1.75 17.70
N VAL A 142 28.26 2.84 17.60
CA VAL A 142 26.98 3.02 18.29
C VAL A 142 25.96 1.98 17.78
N THR A 143 25.82 1.85 16.46
CA THR A 143 24.93 0.84 15.85
C THR A 143 25.32 -0.58 16.23
N LYS A 144 26.61 -0.91 16.17
CA LYS A 144 27.11 -2.23 16.55
C LYS A 144 26.89 -2.55 18.03
N GLN A 145 27.06 -1.57 18.92
CA GLN A 145 26.75 -1.74 20.32
C GLN A 145 25.26 -1.99 20.56
N ALA A 146 24.41 -1.24 19.88
CA ALA A 146 22.96 -1.44 19.94
C ALA A 146 22.53 -2.84 19.49
N LEU A 147 23.12 -3.37 18.40
CA LEU A 147 22.88 -4.76 17.97
C LEU A 147 23.29 -5.79 19.03
N LYS A 148 24.39 -5.57 19.76
CA LYS A 148 24.81 -6.44 20.87
C LYS A 148 23.85 -6.37 22.06
N GLU A 149 23.14 -5.27 22.23
CA GLU A 149 22.09 -5.08 23.24
C GLU A 149 20.74 -5.68 22.80
N GLY A 150 20.68 -6.33 21.65
CA GLY A 150 19.46 -6.95 21.12
C GLY A 150 18.54 -6.01 20.36
N LYS A 151 18.98 -4.77 20.08
CA LYS A 151 18.26 -3.83 19.22
C LYS A 151 18.45 -4.21 17.76
N VAL A 152 17.59 -3.68 16.90
CA VAL A 152 17.67 -3.86 15.44
C VAL A 152 17.85 -2.52 14.76
N ALA A 153 18.31 -2.50 13.51
CA ALA A 153 18.50 -1.24 12.80
C ALA A 153 18.08 -1.35 11.34
N ILE A 154 17.45 -0.31 10.82
CA ILE A 154 17.39 -0.05 9.39
C ILE A 154 18.62 0.78 9.05
N VAL A 155 19.39 0.36 8.06
CA VAL A 155 20.56 1.11 7.61
C VAL A 155 20.44 1.46 6.13
N MET A 156 20.91 2.65 5.79
CA MET A 156 21.07 3.08 4.40
C MET A 156 22.52 2.83 3.98
N VAL A 157 22.67 2.20 2.83
CA VAL A 157 23.97 1.91 2.19
C VAL A 157 24.02 2.50 0.78
N ASN A 158 25.22 2.74 0.27
CA ASN A 158 25.44 3.26 -1.09
C ASN A 158 26.14 2.23 -2.01
N GLU A 159 26.49 2.66 -3.21
CA GLU A 159 27.13 1.86 -4.27
C GLU A 159 28.46 1.21 -3.90
N ARG A 160 29.06 1.55 -2.76
CA ARG A 160 30.27 0.89 -2.25
C ARG A 160 29.96 -0.38 -1.47
N SER A 161 28.70 -0.61 -1.12
CA SER A 161 28.27 -1.80 -0.40
C SER A 161 28.15 -3.02 -1.30
N LEU A 162 28.02 -4.21 -0.67
CA LEU A 162 27.75 -5.46 -1.40
C LEU A 162 26.28 -5.60 -1.82
N PHE A 163 25.40 -4.77 -1.30
CA PHE A 163 23.95 -4.94 -1.39
C PHE A 163 23.32 -4.18 -2.57
N THR A 164 24.06 -3.23 -3.15
CA THR A 164 23.47 -2.37 -4.18
C THR A 164 24.54 -1.67 -5.04
N ASN A 165 24.14 -1.26 -6.24
CA ASN A 165 24.92 -0.37 -7.12
C ASN A 165 24.49 1.12 -7.00
N SER A 166 23.60 1.44 -6.05
CA SER A 166 23.08 2.78 -5.81
C SER A 166 22.83 3.00 -4.32
N GLN A 167 21.79 3.74 -3.94
CA GLN A 167 21.32 3.82 -2.55
C GLN A 167 20.33 2.69 -2.27
N HIS A 168 20.44 2.07 -1.09
CA HIS A 168 19.57 0.99 -0.67
C HIS A 168 19.37 0.98 0.85
N PHE A 169 18.25 0.40 1.29
CA PHE A 169 17.96 0.19 2.71
C PHE A 169 17.91 -1.31 2.99
N ILE A 170 18.53 -1.72 4.09
CA ILE A 170 18.52 -3.09 4.59
C ILE A 170 18.26 -3.09 6.11
N VAL A 171 17.79 -4.20 6.65
CA VAL A 171 17.63 -4.36 8.11
C VAL A 171 18.80 -5.16 8.67
N LEU A 172 19.45 -4.62 9.70
CA LEU A 172 20.34 -5.37 10.57
C LEU A 172 19.48 -5.98 11.68
N ALA A 173 19.19 -7.28 11.51
CA ALA A 173 18.24 -7.99 12.37
C ALA A 173 18.85 -8.52 13.66
N GLY A 174 20.17 -8.38 13.83
CA GLY A 174 20.91 -8.79 15.03
C GLY A 174 22.37 -9.08 14.76
N ILE A 175 23.06 -9.57 15.79
CA ILE A 175 24.46 -9.98 15.72
C ILE A 175 24.63 -11.37 16.39
N THR A 176 25.35 -12.27 15.74
CA THR A 176 25.63 -13.60 16.29
C THR A 176 26.68 -13.56 17.39
N ARG A 177 26.85 -14.68 18.10
CA ARG A 177 27.92 -14.81 19.13
C ARG A 177 29.31 -14.66 18.53
N GLU A 178 29.50 -15.03 17.27
CA GLU A 178 30.75 -14.91 16.51
C GLU A 178 30.96 -13.50 15.95
N GLY A 179 30.04 -12.57 16.24
CA GLY A 179 30.09 -11.17 15.76
C GLY A 179 29.71 -10.97 14.31
N LYS A 180 28.98 -11.91 13.72
CA LYS A 180 28.40 -11.76 12.37
C LYS A 180 27.08 -11.01 12.45
N ILE A 181 26.83 -10.12 11.51
CA ILE A 181 25.63 -9.31 11.43
C ILE A 181 24.60 -10.02 10.57
N LEU A 182 23.41 -10.26 11.13
CA LEU A 182 22.27 -10.82 10.42
C LEU A 182 21.57 -9.72 9.62
N VAL A 183 21.36 -9.96 8.33
CA VAL A 183 20.81 -8.98 7.41
C VAL A 183 19.52 -9.51 6.77
N ASN A 184 18.45 -8.73 6.85
CA ASN A 184 17.28 -8.88 6.01
C ASN A 184 17.33 -7.82 4.92
N ASP A 185 17.60 -8.25 3.70
CA ASP A 185 17.65 -7.42 2.50
C ASP A 185 16.28 -7.49 1.80
N PRO A 186 15.57 -6.36 1.64
CA PRO A 186 14.26 -6.34 0.99
C PRO A 186 14.31 -6.66 -0.52
N TYR A 187 15.49 -6.53 -1.16
CA TYR A 187 15.64 -6.95 -2.55
C TYR A 187 15.90 -8.46 -2.67
N GLY A 188 16.18 -9.10 -1.53
CA GLY A 188 16.45 -10.51 -1.43
C GLY A 188 17.91 -10.88 -1.64
N PRO A 189 18.28 -12.07 -1.21
CA PRO A 189 19.61 -12.59 -1.50
C PRO A 189 19.73 -12.85 -2.99
N ASN A 190 20.82 -12.38 -3.58
CA ASN A 190 21.23 -12.85 -4.89
C ASN A 190 21.72 -14.29 -4.74
N TYR A 191 20.79 -15.24 -4.84
CA TYR A 191 21.08 -16.68 -4.74
C TYR A 191 21.92 -17.21 -5.92
N ASP A 192 22.02 -16.45 -7.01
CA ASP A 192 22.90 -16.79 -8.14
C ASP A 192 24.38 -16.65 -7.76
N ASN A 193 24.66 -15.93 -6.66
CA ASN A 193 26.00 -15.86 -6.09
C ASN A 193 26.08 -16.71 -4.79
N PRO A 194 26.64 -17.93 -4.85
CA PRO A 194 26.73 -18.82 -3.68
C PRO A 194 27.45 -18.19 -2.47
N TYR A 195 28.41 -17.30 -2.71
CA TYR A 195 29.15 -16.61 -1.67
C TYR A 195 28.28 -15.62 -0.89
N LEU A 196 27.36 -14.93 -1.57
CA LEU A 196 26.38 -14.06 -0.91
C LEU A 196 25.29 -14.89 -0.23
N ALA A 197 24.79 -15.96 -0.88
CA ALA A 197 23.78 -16.82 -0.29
C ALA A 197 24.19 -17.36 1.09
N GLU A 198 25.43 -17.89 1.21
CA GLU A 198 25.96 -18.35 2.49
C GLU A 198 26.01 -17.24 3.56
N ARG A 199 26.31 -16.01 3.17
CA ARG A 199 26.34 -14.87 4.09
C ARG A 199 24.95 -14.44 4.56
N TYR A 200 23.95 -14.51 3.71
CA TYR A 200 22.57 -14.28 4.13
C TYR A 200 22.07 -15.30 5.17
N GLU A 201 22.62 -16.52 5.15
CA GLU A 201 22.32 -17.55 6.14
C GLU A 201 23.14 -17.40 7.42
N LYS A 202 24.46 -17.18 7.29
CA LYS A 202 25.41 -17.22 8.41
C LYS A 202 25.77 -15.84 8.99
N GLY A 203 25.33 -14.77 8.34
CA GLY A 203 25.64 -13.39 8.69
C GLY A 203 26.90 -12.84 8.00
N PHE A 204 26.94 -11.53 7.92
CA PHE A 204 27.97 -10.73 7.25
C PHE A 204 29.08 -10.31 8.23
N GLY A 205 30.28 -10.11 7.71
CA GLY A 205 31.36 -9.49 8.47
C GLY A 205 31.17 -7.99 8.62
N GLU A 206 31.71 -7.40 9.67
CA GLU A 206 31.66 -5.96 9.90
C GLU A 206 32.15 -5.12 8.69
N PRO A 207 33.26 -5.49 7.98
CA PRO A 207 33.69 -4.74 6.80
C PRO A 207 32.68 -4.71 5.68
N ASP A 208 31.82 -5.72 5.57
CA ASP A 208 30.79 -5.81 4.54
C ASP A 208 29.67 -4.80 4.78
N ILE A 209 29.38 -4.50 6.04
CA ILE A 209 28.34 -3.54 6.45
C ILE A 209 28.88 -2.11 6.40
N VAL A 210 30.06 -1.88 6.97
CA VAL A 210 30.65 -0.53 7.10
C VAL A 210 30.98 0.08 5.76
N LYS A 211 31.40 -0.74 4.80
CA LYS A 211 31.71 -0.30 3.44
C LYS A 211 30.43 0.15 2.73
N GLY A 212 30.21 1.45 2.70
CA GLY A 212 29.03 2.05 2.06
C GLY A 212 27.95 2.47 3.02
N LEU A 213 28.09 2.27 4.33
CA LEU A 213 27.14 2.74 5.34
C LEU A 213 26.98 4.26 5.27
N CYS A 214 25.74 4.74 5.18
CA CYS A 214 25.38 6.16 5.07
C CYS A 214 24.56 6.68 6.25
N GLY A 215 23.94 5.80 7.04
CA GLY A 215 23.14 6.16 8.21
C GLY A 215 22.42 4.95 8.77
N ALA A 216 22.01 5.06 10.03
CA ALA A 216 21.31 4.01 10.76
C ALA A 216 20.14 4.60 11.56
N TRP A 217 19.02 3.91 11.54
CA TRP A 217 17.84 4.09 12.40
C TRP A 217 17.76 2.87 13.29
N VAL A 218 18.10 3.05 14.56
CA VAL A 218 18.16 1.97 15.56
C VAL A 218 16.85 1.92 16.34
N TYR A 219 16.24 0.74 16.39
CA TYR A 219 14.96 0.49 17.05
C TYR A 219 15.15 -0.39 18.27
N ASP A 220 14.56 0.02 19.38
CA ASP A 220 14.67 -0.65 20.68
C ASP A 220 13.32 -1.24 21.09
N LYS A 221 13.13 -2.56 20.90
CA LYS A 221 11.91 -3.24 21.30
C LYS A 221 11.68 -3.20 22.81
N SER A 222 12.74 -3.13 23.61
CA SER A 222 12.62 -3.05 25.07
C SER A 222 12.09 -1.71 25.57
N ALA A 223 12.16 -0.67 24.73
CA ALA A 223 11.60 0.65 25.00
C ALA A 223 10.15 0.81 24.53
N MET A 224 9.56 -0.22 23.91
CA MET A 224 8.12 -0.21 23.60
C MET A 224 7.30 -0.20 24.88
N PRO A 225 6.18 0.57 24.94
CA PRO A 225 5.27 0.51 26.07
C PRO A 225 4.67 -0.90 26.20
N GLU A 226 4.23 -1.26 27.41
CA GLU A 226 3.58 -2.56 27.69
C GLU A 226 2.34 -2.77 26.81
N GLU A 227 1.59 -1.69 26.57
CA GLU A 227 0.51 -1.63 25.59
C GLU A 227 0.96 -0.72 24.43
N PRO A 228 1.55 -1.29 23.37
CA PRO A 228 2.04 -0.50 22.24
C PRO A 228 0.87 0.12 21.46
N PHE A 229 1.11 1.30 20.90
CA PHE A 229 0.21 1.84 19.89
C PHE A 229 0.22 0.92 18.66
N LEU A 230 -0.93 0.34 18.35
CA LEU A 230 -1.11 -0.46 17.16
C LEU A 230 -1.67 0.45 16.06
N PHE A 231 -0.84 0.71 15.07
CA PHE A 231 -1.27 1.47 13.90
C PHE A 231 -2.33 0.66 13.13
N ASP A 232 -3.45 1.28 12.82
CA ASP A 232 -4.44 0.67 11.94
C ASP A 232 -3.93 0.69 10.50
N ALA A 233 -3.36 -0.41 10.08
CA ALA A 233 -2.83 -0.61 8.74
C ALA A 233 -3.87 -1.18 7.78
N SER A 234 -5.16 -1.15 8.14
CA SER A 234 -6.22 -1.57 7.23
C SER A 234 -6.14 -0.75 5.93
N MET A 235 -6.21 -1.46 4.84
CA MET A 235 -6.42 -0.86 3.52
C MET A 235 -7.91 -0.89 3.21
N PRO A 236 -8.42 0.03 2.38
CA PRO A 236 -9.75 -0.13 1.82
C PRO A 236 -9.91 -1.56 1.32
N GLU A 237 -11.07 -2.16 1.60
CA GLU A 237 -11.37 -3.50 1.11
C GLU A 237 -11.00 -3.54 -0.38
N GLN A 238 -9.99 -4.35 -0.71
CA GLN A 238 -9.62 -4.53 -2.12
C GLN A 238 -10.88 -5.07 -2.77
N GLN A 239 -11.43 -4.33 -3.70
CA GLN A 239 -12.52 -4.84 -4.50
C GLN A 239 -12.06 -6.18 -5.07
N GLU A 240 -12.92 -7.21 -4.97
CA GLU A 240 -12.62 -8.51 -5.54
C GLU A 240 -12.04 -8.31 -6.93
N ASN A 241 -10.93 -8.97 -7.22
CA ASN A 241 -10.31 -8.85 -8.54
C ASN A 241 -11.32 -9.33 -9.58
N ARG A 242 -11.94 -8.39 -10.29
CA ARG A 242 -12.96 -8.67 -11.32
C ARG A 242 -12.46 -9.60 -12.42
N TYR A 243 -11.14 -9.66 -12.54
CA TYR A 243 -10.45 -10.41 -13.58
C TYR A 243 -9.86 -11.70 -13.02
N GLU A 244 -10.36 -12.16 -11.85
CA GLU A 244 -9.94 -13.42 -11.24
C GLU A 244 -10.15 -14.56 -12.22
N GLY A 245 -9.11 -15.38 -12.39
CA GLY A 245 -9.08 -16.45 -13.39
C GLY A 245 -8.48 -16.04 -14.74
N TYR A 246 -8.18 -14.75 -14.97
CA TYR A 246 -7.39 -14.30 -16.11
C TYR A 246 -5.98 -13.86 -15.68
N VAL A 247 -4.98 -14.56 -16.16
CA VAL A 247 -3.58 -14.22 -15.88
C VAL A 247 -3.02 -13.42 -17.06
N LEU A 248 -2.81 -12.12 -16.85
CA LEU A 248 -2.08 -11.30 -17.82
C LEU A 248 -0.61 -11.70 -17.84
N THR A 249 -0.09 -11.92 -19.04
CA THR A 249 1.35 -12.14 -19.22
C THR A 249 2.12 -10.82 -19.14
N GLY A 250 3.45 -10.87 -18.94
CA GLY A 250 4.28 -9.66 -19.03
C GLY A 250 4.13 -8.93 -20.37
N GLU A 251 3.88 -9.66 -21.46
CA GLU A 251 3.62 -9.09 -22.80
C GLU A 251 2.26 -8.38 -22.86
N ASP A 252 1.23 -8.89 -22.19
CA ASP A 252 -0.08 -8.23 -22.09
C ASP A 252 0.03 -6.93 -21.30
N ILE A 253 0.74 -6.95 -20.17
CA ILE A 253 0.96 -5.76 -19.32
C ILE A 253 1.71 -4.68 -20.11
N TYR A 254 2.80 -5.05 -20.80
CA TYR A 254 3.55 -4.14 -21.67
C TYR A 254 2.64 -3.57 -22.77
N THR A 255 1.85 -4.41 -23.43
CA THR A 255 0.92 -4.01 -24.50
C THR A 255 -0.14 -3.04 -23.99
N LEU A 256 -0.70 -3.27 -22.80
CA LEU A 256 -1.67 -2.37 -22.16
C LEU A 256 -1.02 -1.05 -21.74
N ALA A 257 0.22 -1.06 -21.27
CA ALA A 257 0.95 0.16 -20.94
C ALA A 257 1.25 1.00 -22.20
N CYS A 258 1.68 0.37 -23.30
CA CYS A 258 1.82 1.02 -24.60
C CYS A 258 0.49 1.62 -25.09
N PHE A 259 -0.61 0.91 -24.88
CA PHE A 259 -1.93 1.39 -25.22
C PHE A 259 -2.35 2.60 -24.40
N ALA A 260 -2.19 2.56 -23.08
CA ALA A 260 -2.48 3.69 -22.19
C ALA A 260 -1.65 4.93 -22.58
N TRP A 261 -0.36 4.74 -22.91
CA TRP A 261 0.49 5.81 -23.42
C TRP A 261 -0.04 6.40 -24.74
N ALA A 262 -0.33 5.53 -25.71
CA ALA A 262 -0.76 5.96 -27.05
C ALA A 262 -2.10 6.67 -27.05
N GLU A 263 -2.99 6.29 -26.11
CA GLU A 263 -4.35 6.82 -26.01
C GLU A 263 -4.43 8.03 -25.09
N ALA A 264 -3.78 8.01 -23.94
CA ALA A 264 -4.10 8.90 -22.84
C ALA A 264 -2.87 9.45 -22.07
N LYS A 265 -1.64 9.42 -22.62
CA LYS A 265 -0.44 9.87 -21.89
C LYS A 265 -0.51 11.31 -21.37
N ASP A 266 -1.19 12.20 -22.10
CA ASP A 266 -1.35 13.63 -21.76
C ASP A 266 -2.63 13.88 -20.93
N GLN A 267 -3.32 12.81 -20.49
CA GLN A 267 -4.54 12.87 -19.69
C GLN A 267 -4.25 12.57 -18.20
N PRO A 268 -5.14 12.98 -17.27
CA PRO A 268 -5.05 12.58 -15.88
C PRO A 268 -4.95 11.06 -15.71
N PHE A 269 -4.30 10.64 -14.62
CA PHE A 269 -4.07 9.22 -14.31
C PHE A 269 -5.35 8.37 -14.35
N GLU A 270 -6.47 8.92 -13.86
CA GLU A 270 -7.77 8.27 -13.84
C GLU A 270 -8.29 7.97 -15.26
N VAL A 271 -7.99 8.81 -16.24
CA VAL A 271 -8.33 8.54 -17.64
C VAL A 271 -7.47 7.40 -18.19
N GLN A 272 -6.17 7.41 -17.89
CA GLN A 272 -5.25 6.34 -18.30
C GLN A 272 -5.68 4.98 -17.72
N GLN A 273 -6.07 4.95 -16.45
CA GLN A 273 -6.65 3.77 -15.80
C GLN A 273 -7.95 3.34 -16.46
N ALA A 274 -8.88 4.26 -16.64
CA ALA A 274 -10.22 3.96 -17.16
C ALA A 274 -10.20 3.39 -18.59
N VAL A 275 -9.34 3.88 -19.49
CA VAL A 275 -9.22 3.31 -20.83
C VAL A 275 -8.68 1.89 -20.80
N VAL A 276 -7.79 1.56 -19.87
CA VAL A 276 -7.32 0.19 -19.64
C VAL A 276 -8.43 -0.68 -19.06
N GLU A 277 -9.22 -0.18 -18.09
CA GLU A 277 -10.37 -0.91 -17.53
C GLU A 277 -11.37 -1.29 -18.62
N VAL A 278 -11.64 -0.42 -19.62
CA VAL A 278 -12.49 -0.79 -20.76
C VAL A 278 -11.92 -1.97 -21.54
N VAL A 279 -10.59 -2.04 -21.73
CA VAL A 279 -9.97 -3.19 -22.42
C VAL A 279 -10.11 -4.46 -21.59
N LEU A 280 -9.88 -4.37 -20.28
CA LEU A 280 -10.01 -5.50 -19.35
C LEU A 280 -11.49 -5.95 -19.22
N ASN A 281 -12.45 -5.03 -19.16
CA ASN A 281 -13.88 -5.35 -19.18
C ASN A 281 -14.26 -6.09 -20.47
N ARG A 282 -13.71 -5.67 -21.61
CA ARG A 282 -13.92 -6.39 -22.89
C ARG A 282 -13.33 -7.79 -22.86
N LEU A 283 -12.17 -7.97 -22.21
CA LEU A 283 -11.50 -9.25 -22.08
C LEU A 283 -12.38 -10.28 -21.35
N MET A 284 -13.19 -9.82 -20.39
CA MET A 284 -14.14 -10.64 -19.63
C MET A 284 -15.52 -10.77 -20.28
N SER A 285 -15.79 -10.00 -21.33
CA SER A 285 -17.09 -10.01 -22.02
C SER A 285 -17.12 -11.00 -23.15
N ASP A 286 -18.17 -11.84 -23.21
CA ASP A 286 -18.43 -12.76 -24.32
C ASP A 286 -18.58 -12.07 -25.71
N ARG A 287 -18.71 -10.75 -25.71
CA ARG A 287 -18.84 -9.92 -26.93
C ARG A 287 -17.52 -9.67 -27.63
N PHE A 288 -16.40 -9.93 -26.95
CA PHE A 288 -15.05 -9.61 -27.44
C PHE A 288 -14.14 -10.84 -27.37
N PRO A 289 -13.02 -10.83 -28.12
CA PRO A 289 -12.00 -11.86 -27.99
C PRO A 289 -11.40 -11.87 -26.58
N ASN A 290 -11.02 -13.04 -26.06
CA ASN A 290 -10.38 -13.23 -24.77
C ASN A 290 -8.84 -13.05 -24.82
N GLN A 291 -8.32 -12.13 -25.62
CA GLN A 291 -6.90 -11.84 -25.77
C GLN A 291 -6.70 -10.34 -25.96
N VAL A 292 -5.82 -9.74 -25.15
CA VAL A 292 -5.54 -8.29 -25.15
C VAL A 292 -5.24 -7.79 -26.56
N LYS A 293 -4.27 -8.39 -27.24
CA LYS A 293 -3.90 -7.99 -28.61
C LYS A 293 -5.09 -8.05 -29.59
N LYS A 294 -5.91 -9.08 -29.51
CA LYS A 294 -7.07 -9.20 -30.40
C LYS A 294 -8.15 -8.15 -30.12
N ILE A 295 -8.29 -7.70 -28.87
CA ILE A 295 -9.18 -6.60 -28.50
C ILE A 295 -8.68 -5.29 -29.08
N LEU A 296 -7.38 -4.98 -28.89
CA LEU A 296 -6.80 -3.70 -29.26
C LEU A 296 -6.66 -3.52 -30.79
N PHE A 297 -6.33 -4.58 -31.51
CA PHE A 297 -6.09 -4.54 -32.97
C PHE A 297 -7.29 -5.01 -33.80
N ARG A 298 -8.48 -5.11 -33.19
CA ARG A 298 -9.69 -5.44 -33.91
C ARG A 298 -10.29 -4.21 -34.58
N ASP A 299 -10.46 -4.28 -35.91
CA ASP A 299 -11.28 -3.42 -36.78
C ASP A 299 -11.53 -1.99 -36.23
N ASP A 300 -10.64 -1.07 -36.45
CA ASP A 300 -10.78 0.38 -36.20
C ASP A 300 -11.35 0.82 -34.84
N LEU A 301 -11.46 -0.10 -33.86
CA LEU A 301 -12.01 0.22 -32.55
C LEU A 301 -11.13 1.17 -31.76
N TYR A 302 -9.81 1.13 -32.03
CA TYR A 302 -8.85 1.98 -31.35
C TYR A 302 -7.82 2.59 -32.32
N HIS A 303 -7.92 3.88 -32.56
CA HIS A 303 -6.84 4.62 -33.25
C HIS A 303 -5.51 4.57 -32.48
N ALA A 304 -5.59 4.43 -31.15
CA ALA A 304 -4.39 4.30 -30.32
C ALA A 304 -3.58 3.04 -30.66
N ALA A 305 -4.22 1.93 -30.99
CA ALA A 305 -3.48 0.72 -31.36
C ALA A 305 -2.52 0.94 -32.53
N GLN A 306 -2.85 1.81 -33.47
CA GLN A 306 -1.96 2.17 -34.56
C GLN A 306 -0.79 3.06 -34.10
N LYS A 307 -0.99 3.86 -33.05
CA LYS A 307 0.06 4.71 -32.47
C LYS A 307 1.02 3.93 -31.58
N MET A 308 0.62 2.77 -31.06
CA MET A 308 1.46 1.93 -30.21
C MET A 308 2.78 1.54 -30.87
N GLN A 309 2.83 1.43 -32.20
CA GLN A 309 4.05 1.12 -32.93
C GLN A 309 5.16 2.19 -32.79
N TYR A 310 4.81 3.39 -32.32
CA TYR A 310 5.73 4.51 -32.10
C TYR A 310 6.15 4.65 -30.63
N VAL A 311 5.67 3.79 -29.76
CA VAL A 311 6.04 3.76 -28.35
C VAL A 311 7.30 2.93 -28.21
N GLU A 312 8.44 3.56 -27.90
CA GLU A 312 9.70 2.84 -27.65
C GLU A 312 9.63 2.13 -26.30
N GLU A 313 9.23 2.86 -25.23
CA GLU A 313 9.04 2.34 -23.89
C GLU A 313 7.95 3.17 -23.18
N PRO A 314 6.91 2.54 -22.59
CA PRO A 314 5.94 3.25 -21.74
C PRO A 314 6.62 3.81 -20.49
N GLU A 315 6.13 4.92 -19.99
CA GLU A 315 6.59 5.48 -18.72
C GLU A 315 6.00 4.68 -17.54
N LEU A 316 6.59 4.83 -16.36
CA LEU A 316 6.12 4.16 -15.14
C LEU A 316 4.63 4.43 -14.86
N GLU A 317 4.13 5.64 -15.17
CA GLU A 317 2.74 6.02 -14.94
C GLU A 317 1.75 5.11 -15.68
N GLN A 318 2.06 4.70 -16.90
CA GLN A 318 1.20 3.79 -17.67
C GLN A 318 1.20 2.37 -17.09
N TYR A 319 2.32 1.88 -16.59
CA TYR A 319 2.37 0.61 -15.86
C TYR A 319 1.55 0.67 -14.57
N LEU A 320 1.59 1.80 -13.86
CA LEU A 320 0.76 2.03 -12.68
C LEU A 320 -0.73 2.09 -13.02
N ALA A 321 -1.09 2.70 -14.16
CA ALA A 321 -2.47 2.73 -14.64
C ALA A 321 -2.99 1.32 -14.98
N VAL A 322 -2.17 0.47 -15.61
CA VAL A 322 -2.50 -0.94 -15.84
C VAL A 322 -2.69 -1.68 -14.53
N ASN A 323 -1.80 -1.48 -13.57
CA ASN A 323 -1.91 -2.12 -12.25
C ASN A 323 -3.19 -1.69 -11.51
N ALA A 324 -3.52 -0.38 -11.51
CA ALA A 324 -4.73 0.13 -10.91
C ALA A 324 -5.99 -0.41 -11.60
N ALA A 325 -5.96 -0.54 -12.93
CA ALA A 325 -7.04 -1.14 -13.69
C ALA A 325 -7.25 -2.63 -13.36
N MET A 326 -6.19 -3.36 -13.01
CA MET A 326 -6.27 -4.79 -12.67
C MET A 326 -6.76 -5.03 -11.24
N TYR A 327 -6.29 -4.25 -10.29
CA TYR A 327 -6.44 -4.53 -8.85
C TYR A 327 -7.25 -3.48 -8.09
N GLY A 328 -7.71 -2.44 -8.76
CA GLY A 328 -8.55 -1.38 -8.18
C GLY A 328 -7.79 -0.31 -7.37
N PRO A 329 -8.51 0.68 -6.85
CA PRO A 329 -9.98 0.78 -6.93
C PRO A 329 -10.46 1.00 -8.36
N TYR A 330 -11.48 0.24 -8.76
CA TYR A 330 -12.04 0.33 -10.10
C TYR A 330 -12.85 1.61 -10.28
N LEU A 331 -12.65 2.27 -11.44
CA LEU A 331 -13.34 3.50 -11.79
C LEU A 331 -14.64 3.25 -12.54
N LEU A 332 -14.69 2.15 -13.33
CA LEU A 332 -15.80 1.82 -14.21
C LEU A 332 -16.53 0.56 -13.77
N PRO A 333 -17.85 0.45 -13.97
CA PRO A 333 -18.57 -0.82 -13.92
C PRO A 333 -18.07 -1.81 -15.00
N GLU A 334 -18.22 -3.11 -14.73
CA GLU A 334 -17.75 -4.20 -15.60
C GLU A 334 -18.36 -4.20 -16.99
N ASP A 335 -19.59 -3.69 -17.13
CA ASP A 335 -20.33 -3.63 -18.37
C ASP A 335 -20.10 -2.35 -19.19
N VAL A 336 -19.21 -1.46 -18.71
CA VAL A 336 -18.71 -0.31 -19.47
C VAL A 336 -17.65 -0.79 -20.45
N LEU A 337 -17.99 -0.88 -21.71
CA LEU A 337 -17.19 -1.53 -22.74
C LEU A 337 -16.69 -0.57 -23.84
N TYR A 338 -17.04 0.72 -23.76
CA TYR A 338 -16.71 1.71 -24.77
C TYR A 338 -16.35 3.05 -24.16
N TYR A 339 -15.56 3.82 -24.90
CA TYR A 339 -15.25 5.21 -24.59
C TYR A 339 -15.07 6.02 -25.89
N SER A 340 -15.16 7.35 -25.79
CA SER A 340 -14.82 8.29 -26.85
C SER A 340 -14.57 9.68 -26.30
N THR A 341 -13.88 10.53 -27.07
CA THR A 341 -13.70 11.96 -26.76
C THR A 341 -14.88 12.84 -27.21
N TRP A 342 -15.91 12.27 -27.83
CA TRP A 342 -17.15 12.94 -28.21
C TRP A 342 -18.33 12.27 -27.56
N SER A 343 -19.42 13.02 -27.37
CA SER A 343 -20.65 12.47 -26.77
C SER A 343 -21.24 11.38 -27.66
N PRO A 344 -21.37 10.14 -27.19
CA PRO A 344 -21.90 9.04 -27.95
C PRO A 344 -23.44 9.10 -28.06
N GLU A 345 -23.97 8.52 -29.14
CA GLU A 345 -25.39 8.15 -29.21
C GLU A 345 -25.55 6.78 -28.52
N GLY A 346 -26.11 6.73 -27.33
CA GLY A 346 -26.27 5.48 -26.60
C GLY A 346 -26.39 5.62 -25.10
N LYS A 347 -26.44 4.48 -24.40
CA LYS A 347 -26.48 4.46 -22.92
C LYS A 347 -25.12 4.78 -22.37
N THR A 348 -24.96 6.01 -21.85
CA THR A 348 -23.72 6.48 -21.20
C THR A 348 -23.68 6.07 -19.74
N TRP A 349 -22.46 5.81 -19.23
CA TRP A 349 -22.18 5.72 -17.82
C TRP A 349 -21.84 7.10 -17.24
N GLY A 350 -20.88 7.80 -17.83
CA GLY A 350 -20.42 9.11 -17.38
C GLY A 350 -19.16 9.59 -18.10
N MET A 351 -18.47 10.52 -17.46
CA MET A 351 -17.21 11.10 -17.96
C MET A 351 -16.11 11.01 -16.91
N ILE A 352 -14.87 10.81 -17.37
CA ILE A 352 -13.64 11.00 -16.61
C ILE A 352 -12.74 11.86 -17.50
N GLY A 353 -12.29 13.01 -17.00
CA GLY A 353 -11.63 13.98 -17.85
C GLY A 353 -12.50 14.38 -19.06
N ASP A 354 -11.90 14.38 -20.24
CA ASP A 354 -12.58 14.68 -21.50
C ASP A 354 -13.15 13.43 -22.19
N TYR A 355 -13.16 12.27 -21.52
CA TYR A 355 -13.60 11.00 -22.09
C TYR A 355 -14.97 10.60 -21.59
N HIS A 356 -15.86 10.26 -22.54
CA HIS A 356 -17.16 9.67 -22.26
C HIS A 356 -17.04 8.15 -22.23
N PHE A 357 -17.58 7.52 -21.19
CA PHE A 357 -17.62 6.07 -21.02
C PHE A 357 -19.06 5.56 -21.13
N PHE A 358 -19.29 4.44 -21.81
CA PHE A 358 -20.63 3.97 -22.12
C PHE A 358 -20.72 2.45 -22.31
N TYR A 359 -21.94 1.92 -22.15
CA TYR A 359 -22.23 0.48 -22.11
C TYR A 359 -22.39 -0.13 -23.52
N SER A 360 -22.87 0.65 -24.47
CA SER A 360 -23.12 0.21 -25.86
C SER A 360 -22.96 1.38 -26.82
N ARG A 361 -22.57 1.06 -28.03
CA ARG A 361 -22.68 1.96 -29.17
C ARG A 361 -24.04 1.85 -29.78
#